data_eedf2d785cab56f793f2a894653166dc
#
_entry.id   eedf2d785cab56f793f2a894653166dc
#
_cell.length_a   1.000
_cell.length_b   1.000
_cell.length_c   1.000
_cell.angle_alpha   90.00
_cell.angle_beta   90.00
_cell.angle_gamma   90.00
#
_symmetry.space_group_name_H-M   'P 1'
#
loop_
_entity.id
_entity.type
_entity.pdbx_description
1 polymer ?
#
loop_
_entity_poly.entity_id
_entity_poly.type
_entity_poly.pdbx_seq_one_letter_code
_entity_poly.pdbx_strand_id
1 'polypeptide(L)'
;MSKVLEIFLGILTAMGGFVEIGELTFMMNAGSKFHYQLLWVVVLGTVGIMVFGEISGRIAAVRGQAVFNVVRERAGIRLGLLTLVAATLVCLLTCAAEIGAIALLWELLSGWSYRGLLLLALVFLLLVIWFLPFKAIERVFGLLGLFMVVFVVVAWKMQPDWAQAAAGLVPTLPSETSDKQLLHGYYAVALISSVMLPYETYFYASGAIEDHWTPRDIPLNRVIVIVGFALGGLLAASLMSIGNQFLAPQQIEAGLPGTAALSAASQLGRAGLWLAMGGMFFAFAGAAIETAMSSAYDIAQFFGWPWGKFRAPRNAPRFALAWAIVLVLATLVVMTGVDPIQVVEYSIVFSVVILPLTYFPLMAISRDPDVMGVHVNGPIANTLGWAYFVLITIAAIVAIPLLVLTHGGQG
;
A
#
# COMPACT_ATOMS: atom_id res chain seq x y z
N MET A 1 -21.75 -17.35 -0.61
CA MET A 1 -21.60 -16.13 -1.42
C MET A 1 -21.44 -16.56 -2.89
N SER A 2 -21.91 -15.82 -3.90
CA SER A 2 -21.63 -16.20 -5.29
C SER A 2 -20.12 -16.01 -5.57
N LYS A 3 -19.49 -16.92 -6.34
CA LYS A 3 -18.07 -16.80 -6.73
C LYS A 3 -17.75 -15.44 -7.37
N VAL A 4 -18.72 -14.86 -8.07
CA VAL A 4 -18.57 -13.52 -8.70
C VAL A 4 -18.41 -12.43 -7.64
N LEU A 5 -19.17 -12.49 -6.55
CA LEU A 5 -19.05 -11.50 -5.46
C LEU A 5 -17.73 -11.66 -4.70
N GLU A 6 -17.24 -12.88 -4.53
CA GLU A 6 -15.95 -13.17 -3.91
C GLU A 6 -14.79 -12.63 -4.74
N ILE A 7 -14.81 -12.85 -6.07
CA ILE A 7 -13.85 -12.27 -7.00
C ILE A 7 -13.87 -10.74 -6.92
N PHE A 8 -15.06 -10.16 -6.97
CA PHE A 8 -15.22 -8.71 -6.95
C PHE A 8 -14.69 -8.08 -5.64
N LEU A 9 -15.03 -8.66 -4.49
CA LEU A 9 -14.51 -8.20 -3.20
C LEU A 9 -12.99 -8.39 -3.08
N GLY A 10 -12.46 -9.52 -3.55
CA GLY A 10 -11.02 -9.74 -3.58
C GLY A 10 -10.27 -8.74 -4.46
N ILE A 11 -10.82 -8.38 -5.63
CA ILE A 11 -10.27 -7.34 -6.49
C ILE A 11 -10.31 -5.98 -5.80
N LEU A 12 -11.41 -5.64 -5.10
CA LEU A 12 -11.51 -4.39 -4.35
C LEU A 12 -10.50 -4.31 -3.20
N THR A 13 -10.28 -5.43 -2.50
CA THR A 13 -9.28 -5.50 -1.43
C THR A 13 -7.87 -5.32 -1.98
N ALA A 14 -7.51 -6.05 -3.04
CA ALA A 14 -6.20 -5.90 -3.69
C ALA A 14 -5.99 -4.50 -4.31
N MET A 15 -7.03 -3.86 -4.84
CA MET A 15 -6.97 -2.47 -5.31
C MET A 15 -6.88 -1.48 -4.14
N GLY A 16 -7.52 -1.77 -3.01
CA GLY A 16 -7.56 -0.92 -1.84
C GLY A 16 -6.19 -0.68 -1.22
N GLY A 17 -5.33 -1.70 -1.21
CA GLY A 17 -3.94 -1.59 -0.76
C GLY A 17 -3.06 -0.65 -1.59
N PHE A 18 -3.48 -0.33 -2.83
CA PHE A 18 -2.81 0.65 -3.70
C PHE A 18 -3.24 2.10 -3.43
N VAL A 19 -4.19 2.36 -2.55
CA VAL A 19 -4.76 3.70 -2.40
C VAL A 19 -4.45 4.23 -1.02
N GLU A 20 -3.20 4.51 -0.77
CA GLU A 20 -2.73 5.17 0.44
C GLU A 20 -2.22 6.58 0.16
N ILE A 21 -2.08 7.39 1.23
CA ILE A 21 -1.58 8.78 1.13
C ILE A 21 -0.17 8.83 0.53
N GLY A 22 0.66 7.84 0.81
CA GLY A 22 2.02 7.74 0.29
C GLY A 22 2.03 7.60 -1.22
N GLU A 23 1.23 6.69 -1.77
CA GLU A 23 1.10 6.53 -3.20
C GLU A 23 0.57 7.81 -3.86
N LEU A 24 -0.52 8.38 -3.35
CA LEU A 24 -1.10 9.61 -3.89
C LEU A 24 -0.06 10.73 -3.96
N THR A 25 0.67 10.97 -2.88
CA THR A 25 1.63 12.07 -2.78
C THR A 25 2.83 11.83 -3.70
N PHE A 26 3.44 10.63 -3.64
CA PHE A 26 4.65 10.35 -4.42
C PHE A 26 4.38 10.22 -5.92
N MET A 27 3.24 9.64 -6.34
CA MET A 27 2.88 9.56 -7.76
C MET A 27 2.65 10.95 -8.36
N MET A 28 1.91 11.82 -7.67
CA MET A 28 1.66 13.18 -8.15
C MET A 28 2.94 14.03 -8.16
N ASN A 29 3.78 13.93 -7.13
CA ASN A 29 5.07 14.64 -7.10
C ASN A 29 6.06 14.13 -8.15
N ALA A 30 6.13 12.82 -8.38
CA ALA A 30 6.94 12.26 -9.45
C ALA A 30 6.49 12.79 -10.82
N GLY A 31 5.17 12.84 -11.05
CA GLY A 31 4.60 13.44 -12.25
C GLY A 31 4.90 14.92 -12.39
N SER A 32 4.85 15.67 -11.30
CA SER A 32 5.17 17.11 -11.27
C SER A 32 6.64 17.38 -11.57
N LYS A 33 7.56 16.62 -10.97
CA LYS A 33 9.02 16.85 -11.05
C LYS A 33 9.67 16.22 -12.28
N PHE A 34 9.20 15.03 -12.69
CA PHE A 34 9.82 14.20 -13.72
C PHE A 34 8.89 13.85 -14.89
N HIS A 35 7.70 14.44 -14.93
CA HIS A 35 6.70 14.15 -15.96
C HIS A 35 6.38 12.65 -16.00
N TYR A 36 6.53 11.99 -17.14
CA TYR A 36 6.31 10.54 -17.30
C TYR A 36 7.60 9.70 -17.19
N GLN A 37 8.77 10.30 -16.88
CA GLN A 37 10.04 9.58 -16.89
C GLN A 37 10.11 8.39 -15.91
N LEU A 38 9.27 8.39 -14.87
CA LEU A 38 9.20 7.32 -13.86
C LEU A 38 8.01 6.37 -14.05
N LEU A 39 7.27 6.46 -15.16
CA LEU A 39 6.10 5.59 -15.39
C LEU A 39 6.50 4.11 -15.48
N TRP A 40 7.69 3.80 -16.02
CA TRP A 40 8.23 2.44 -16.05
C TRP A 40 8.41 1.86 -14.64
N VAL A 41 8.71 2.68 -13.62
CA VAL A 41 8.85 2.25 -12.23
C VAL A 41 7.50 1.81 -11.67
N VAL A 42 6.43 2.55 -11.98
CA VAL A 42 5.05 2.20 -11.58
C VAL A 42 4.66 0.84 -12.16
N VAL A 43 4.91 0.62 -13.45
CA VAL A 43 4.64 -0.67 -14.11
C VAL A 43 5.49 -1.78 -13.49
N LEU A 44 6.78 -1.51 -13.26
CA LEU A 44 7.69 -2.46 -12.64
C LEU A 44 7.22 -2.86 -11.23
N GLY A 45 6.90 -1.89 -10.38
CA GLY A 45 6.37 -2.14 -9.04
C GLY A 45 5.06 -2.92 -9.06
N THR A 46 4.13 -2.55 -9.95
CA THR A 46 2.84 -3.24 -10.12
C THR A 46 3.03 -4.72 -10.50
N VAL A 47 3.93 -5.04 -11.42
CA VAL A 47 4.25 -6.43 -11.75
C VAL A 47 4.93 -7.13 -10.56
N GLY A 48 5.77 -6.42 -9.81
CA GLY A 48 6.42 -6.96 -8.61
C GLY A 48 5.42 -7.39 -7.53
N ILE A 49 4.47 -6.54 -7.17
CA ILE A 49 3.45 -6.90 -6.18
C ILE A 49 2.53 -8.01 -6.68
N MET A 50 2.22 -8.08 -7.99
CA MET A 50 1.49 -9.21 -8.57
C MET A 50 2.24 -10.54 -8.34
N VAL A 51 3.54 -10.56 -8.55
CA VAL A 51 4.37 -11.77 -8.35
C VAL A 51 4.34 -12.21 -6.88
N PHE A 52 4.58 -11.30 -5.96
CA PHE A 52 4.63 -11.65 -4.53
C PHE A 52 3.25 -11.85 -3.91
N GLY A 53 2.22 -11.16 -4.36
CA GLY A 53 0.83 -11.40 -3.98
C GLY A 53 0.36 -12.80 -4.42
N GLU A 54 0.69 -13.22 -5.65
CA GLU A 54 0.38 -14.58 -6.12
C GLU A 54 1.08 -15.62 -5.28
N ILE A 55 2.37 -15.44 -5.00
CA ILE A 55 3.16 -16.37 -4.18
C ILE A 55 2.57 -16.46 -2.77
N SER A 56 2.25 -15.34 -2.15
CA SER A 56 1.72 -15.26 -0.79
C SER A 56 0.35 -15.95 -0.67
N GLY A 57 -0.60 -15.62 -1.57
CA GLY A 57 -1.92 -16.27 -1.61
C GLY A 57 -1.83 -17.77 -1.91
N ARG A 58 -0.91 -18.18 -2.79
CA ARG A 58 -0.69 -19.59 -3.10
C ARG A 58 -0.10 -20.36 -1.91
N ILE A 59 0.85 -19.79 -1.17
CA ILE A 59 1.36 -20.40 0.08
C ILE A 59 0.21 -20.60 1.07
N ALA A 60 -0.61 -19.58 1.28
CA ALA A 60 -1.77 -19.66 2.17
C ALA A 60 -2.76 -20.75 1.74
N ALA A 61 -3.12 -20.80 0.46
CA ALA A 61 -4.05 -21.78 -0.09
C ALA A 61 -3.53 -23.25 0.00
N VAL A 62 -2.21 -23.45 -0.16
CA VAL A 62 -1.60 -24.78 -0.10
C VAL A 62 -1.42 -25.26 1.33
N ARG A 63 -0.96 -24.37 2.21
CA ARG A 63 -0.64 -24.75 3.61
C ARG A 63 -1.83 -24.70 4.54
N GLY A 64 -2.87 -23.96 4.21
CA GLY A 64 -3.97 -23.69 5.15
C GLY A 64 -3.48 -22.97 6.42
N GLN A 65 -2.33 -22.32 6.36
CA GLN A 65 -1.70 -21.58 7.46
C GLN A 65 -1.23 -20.21 6.97
N ALA A 66 -1.31 -19.22 7.87
CA ALA A 66 -0.82 -17.89 7.55
C ALA A 66 0.69 -17.91 7.26
N VAL A 67 1.11 -17.08 6.31
CA VAL A 67 2.50 -17.02 5.86
C VAL A 67 3.44 -16.74 7.03
N PHE A 68 3.06 -15.89 7.97
CA PHE A 68 3.90 -15.57 9.14
C PHE A 68 4.18 -16.79 10.03
N ASN A 69 3.22 -17.71 10.17
CA ASN A 69 3.44 -18.98 10.88
C ASN A 69 4.48 -19.82 10.15
N VAL A 70 4.38 -19.94 8.83
CA VAL A 70 5.31 -20.72 8.01
C VAL A 70 6.72 -20.10 8.06
N VAL A 71 6.81 -18.75 8.02
CA VAL A 71 8.08 -18.03 8.17
C VAL A 71 8.74 -18.36 9.51
N ARG A 72 7.99 -18.28 10.61
CA ARG A 72 8.52 -18.63 11.94
C ARG A 72 8.99 -20.10 12.01
N GLU A 73 8.24 -21.03 11.43
CA GLU A 73 8.57 -22.46 11.46
C GLU A 73 9.80 -22.80 10.64
N ARG A 74 10.00 -22.15 9.49
CA ARG A 74 11.07 -22.49 8.54
C ARG A 74 12.31 -21.60 8.67
N ALA A 75 12.15 -20.31 8.91
CA ALA A 75 13.26 -19.37 9.05
C ALA A 75 13.80 -19.23 10.48
N GLY A 76 13.10 -19.82 11.45
CA GLY A 76 13.44 -19.78 12.86
C GLY A 76 12.99 -18.52 13.59
N ILE A 77 13.00 -18.60 14.93
CA ILE A 77 12.41 -17.55 15.79
C ILE A 77 13.12 -16.20 15.67
N ARG A 78 14.44 -16.19 15.43
CA ARG A 78 15.22 -14.93 15.36
C ARG A 78 14.86 -14.12 14.11
N LEU A 79 14.86 -14.76 12.93
CA LEU A 79 14.49 -14.09 11.69
C LEU A 79 13.00 -13.74 11.68
N GLY A 80 12.15 -14.65 12.18
CA GLY A 80 10.72 -14.38 12.33
C GLY A 80 10.44 -13.18 13.26
N LEU A 81 11.15 -13.03 14.37
CA LEU A 81 11.01 -11.88 15.27
C LEU A 81 11.50 -10.58 14.61
N LEU A 82 12.63 -10.63 13.90
CA LEU A 82 13.12 -9.46 13.17
C LEU A 82 12.11 -9.01 12.12
N THR A 83 11.57 -9.96 11.34
CA THR A 83 10.53 -9.66 10.34
C THR A 83 9.26 -9.10 11.00
N LEU A 84 8.85 -9.66 12.16
CA LEU A 84 7.69 -9.17 12.90
C LEU A 84 7.87 -7.71 13.34
N VAL A 85 9.00 -7.40 13.99
CA VAL A 85 9.29 -6.02 14.45
C VAL A 85 9.33 -5.07 13.27
N ALA A 86 9.98 -5.46 12.18
CA ALA A 86 10.09 -4.68 10.96
C ALA A 86 8.71 -4.44 10.33
N ALA A 87 7.89 -5.47 10.15
CA ALA A 87 6.53 -5.35 9.59
C ALA A 87 5.64 -4.48 10.49
N THR A 88 5.68 -4.69 11.82
CA THR A 88 4.91 -3.89 12.77
C THR A 88 5.30 -2.41 12.72
N LEU A 89 6.59 -2.10 12.58
CA LEU A 89 7.06 -0.71 12.48
C LEU A 89 6.54 -0.04 11.19
N VAL A 90 6.61 -0.71 10.06
CA VAL A 90 6.04 -0.19 8.80
C VAL A 90 4.54 0.04 8.94
N CYS A 91 3.80 -0.96 9.41
CA CYS A 91 2.36 -0.83 9.63
C CYS A 91 2.03 0.36 10.55
N LEU A 92 2.84 0.59 11.60
CA LEU A 92 2.66 1.71 12.52
C LEU A 92 2.87 3.06 11.82
N LEU A 93 3.93 3.20 11.02
CA LEU A 93 4.24 4.44 10.31
C LEU A 93 3.22 4.72 9.21
N THR A 94 2.83 3.71 8.42
CA THR A 94 1.79 3.86 7.40
C THR A 94 0.45 4.21 8.05
N CYS A 95 0.06 3.52 9.11
CA CYS A 95 -1.15 3.85 9.87
C CYS A 95 -1.14 5.30 10.39
N ALA A 96 0.02 5.78 10.86
CA ALA A 96 0.19 7.16 11.32
C ALA A 96 0.00 8.16 10.17
N ALA A 97 0.58 7.88 9.01
CA ALA A 97 0.41 8.69 7.80
C ALA A 97 -1.06 8.76 7.38
N GLU A 98 -1.78 7.64 7.38
CA GLU A 98 -3.19 7.57 7.00
C GLU A 98 -4.10 8.30 7.97
N ILE A 99 -3.90 8.16 9.29
CA ILE A 99 -4.65 8.91 10.31
C ILE A 99 -4.39 10.41 10.15
N GLY A 100 -3.15 10.80 9.87
CA GLY A 100 -2.78 12.18 9.57
C GLY A 100 -3.51 12.71 8.34
N ALA A 101 -3.58 11.92 7.27
CA ALA A 101 -4.27 12.26 6.03
C ALA A 101 -5.78 12.44 6.22
N ILE A 102 -6.43 11.57 7.00
CA ILE A 102 -7.85 11.72 7.37
C ILE A 102 -8.07 13.05 8.10
N ALA A 103 -7.22 13.36 9.08
CA ALA A 103 -7.32 14.60 9.84
C ALA A 103 -7.13 15.84 8.94
N LEU A 104 -6.17 15.81 7.99
CA LEU A 104 -5.97 16.89 7.00
C LEU A 104 -7.18 17.08 6.10
N LEU A 105 -7.82 16.00 5.62
CA LEU A 105 -9.05 16.10 4.83
C LEU A 105 -10.19 16.74 5.64
N TRP A 106 -10.34 16.37 6.90
CA TRP A 106 -11.37 16.94 7.76
C TRP A 106 -11.06 18.38 8.14
N GLU A 107 -9.80 18.75 8.35
CA GLU A 107 -9.38 20.13 8.58
C GLU A 107 -9.74 21.02 7.40
N LEU A 108 -9.47 20.55 6.18
CA LEU A 108 -9.82 21.27 4.95
C LEU A 108 -11.32 21.52 4.84
N LEU A 109 -12.16 20.58 5.29
CA LEU A 109 -13.61 20.70 5.22
C LEU A 109 -14.22 21.52 6.36
N SER A 110 -13.69 21.40 7.57
CA SER A 110 -14.31 21.95 8.77
C SER A 110 -13.65 23.22 9.28
N GLY A 111 -12.38 23.43 8.95
CA GLY A 111 -11.55 24.50 9.54
C GLY A 111 -11.23 24.27 11.02
N TRP A 112 -11.50 23.08 11.57
CA TRP A 112 -11.19 22.74 12.96
C TRP A 112 -9.69 22.44 13.12
N SER A 113 -9.22 22.45 14.39
CA SER A 113 -7.81 22.19 14.67
C SER A 113 -7.42 20.76 14.32
N TYR A 114 -6.30 20.60 13.59
CA TYR A 114 -5.73 19.33 13.19
C TYR A 114 -5.60 18.31 14.34
N ARG A 115 -5.10 18.76 15.52
CA ARG A 115 -4.94 17.89 16.69
C ARG A 115 -6.26 17.31 17.22
N GLY A 116 -7.32 18.12 17.22
CA GLY A 116 -8.65 17.64 17.60
C GLY A 116 -9.20 16.60 16.61
N LEU A 117 -8.93 16.83 15.31
CA LEU A 117 -9.36 15.94 14.25
C LEU A 117 -8.57 14.62 14.23
N LEU A 118 -7.31 14.60 14.65
CA LEU A 118 -6.55 13.35 14.87
C LEU A 118 -7.22 12.46 15.92
N LEU A 119 -7.64 13.04 17.05
CA LEU A 119 -8.36 12.28 18.08
C LEU A 119 -9.73 11.81 17.59
N LEU A 120 -10.41 12.62 16.81
CA LEU A 120 -11.68 12.23 16.18
C LEU A 120 -11.48 11.08 15.20
N ALA A 121 -10.42 11.12 14.38
CA ALA A 121 -10.07 10.04 13.45
C ALA A 121 -9.75 8.73 14.19
N LEU A 122 -8.96 8.80 15.27
CA LEU A 122 -8.69 7.65 16.13
C LEU A 122 -9.99 7.03 16.68
N VAL A 123 -10.85 7.86 17.28
CA VAL A 123 -12.13 7.39 17.85
C VAL A 123 -13.00 6.78 16.76
N PHE A 124 -13.10 7.41 15.59
CA PHE A 124 -13.83 6.90 14.44
C PHE A 124 -13.33 5.51 14.02
N LEU A 125 -12.02 5.34 13.82
CA LEU A 125 -11.43 4.06 13.41
C LEU A 125 -11.61 2.96 14.48
N LEU A 126 -11.41 3.30 15.76
CA LEU A 126 -11.66 2.37 16.87
C LEU A 126 -13.12 1.90 16.88
N LEU A 127 -14.08 2.81 16.72
CA LEU A 127 -15.50 2.47 16.70
C LEU A 127 -15.87 1.64 15.46
N VAL A 128 -15.34 1.97 14.29
CA VAL A 128 -15.56 1.21 13.05
C VAL A 128 -15.09 -0.23 13.21
N ILE A 129 -13.85 -0.47 13.65
CA ILE A 129 -13.31 -1.83 13.78
C ILE A 129 -14.01 -2.59 14.92
N TRP A 130 -14.40 -1.89 15.99
CA TRP A 130 -15.00 -2.54 17.16
C TRP A 130 -16.45 -2.98 16.95
N PHE A 131 -17.25 -2.15 16.28
CA PHE A 131 -18.70 -2.36 16.18
C PHE A 131 -19.16 -2.90 14.83
N LEU A 132 -18.44 -2.60 13.74
CA LEU A 132 -18.85 -3.07 12.43
C LEU A 132 -18.29 -4.47 12.14
N PRO A 133 -19.11 -5.39 11.61
CA PRO A 133 -18.61 -6.66 11.11
C PRO A 133 -17.66 -6.37 9.91
N PHE A 134 -16.54 -7.09 9.86
CA PHE A 134 -15.52 -6.84 8.85
C PHE A 134 -16.05 -6.87 7.40
N LYS A 135 -17.00 -7.77 7.10
CA LYS A 135 -17.69 -7.78 5.80
C LYS A 135 -18.39 -6.46 5.45
N ALA A 136 -18.89 -5.73 6.45
CA ALA A 136 -19.49 -4.41 6.22
C ALA A 136 -18.38 -3.37 5.94
N ILE A 137 -17.26 -3.42 6.70
CA ILE A 137 -16.10 -2.57 6.46
C ILE A 137 -15.60 -2.78 5.04
N GLU A 138 -15.27 -4.01 4.66
CA GLU A 138 -14.77 -4.37 3.34
C GLU A 138 -15.71 -3.90 2.20
N ARG A 139 -17.02 -4.08 2.37
CA ARG A 139 -17.99 -3.63 1.37
C ARG A 139 -18.11 -2.12 1.29
N VAL A 140 -18.25 -1.44 2.44
CA VAL A 140 -18.47 0.00 2.47
C VAL A 140 -17.22 0.74 2.04
N PHE A 141 -16.07 0.42 2.63
CA PHE A 141 -14.81 1.09 2.31
C PHE A 141 -14.32 0.73 0.91
N GLY A 142 -14.45 -0.55 0.49
CA GLY A 142 -14.11 -0.95 -0.87
C GLY A 142 -14.99 -0.28 -1.93
N LEU A 143 -16.32 -0.27 -1.76
CA LEU A 143 -17.23 0.37 -2.73
C LEU A 143 -17.06 1.89 -2.76
N LEU A 144 -16.90 2.54 -1.62
CA LEU A 144 -16.74 3.99 -1.57
C LEU A 144 -15.30 4.41 -1.91
N GLY A 145 -14.31 3.55 -1.68
CA GLY A 145 -12.95 3.69 -2.20
C GLY A 145 -12.91 3.71 -3.72
N LEU A 146 -13.86 3.06 -4.43
CA LEU A 146 -13.99 3.17 -5.88
C LEU A 146 -14.20 4.61 -6.38
N PHE A 147 -14.59 5.54 -5.53
CA PHE A 147 -14.63 6.95 -5.92
C PHE A 147 -13.24 7.48 -6.32
N MET A 148 -12.16 6.82 -5.91
CA MET A 148 -10.80 7.12 -6.40
C MET A 148 -10.65 6.94 -7.92
N VAL A 149 -11.51 6.16 -8.58
CA VAL A 149 -11.59 6.07 -10.05
C VAL A 149 -11.83 7.45 -10.69
N VAL A 150 -12.33 8.43 -9.92
CA VAL A 150 -12.42 9.83 -10.38
C VAL A 150 -11.07 10.36 -10.89
N PHE A 151 -9.96 9.96 -10.29
CA PHE A 151 -8.63 10.38 -10.75
C PHE A 151 -8.25 9.78 -12.11
N VAL A 152 -8.70 8.56 -12.42
CA VAL A 152 -8.54 7.97 -13.76
C VAL A 152 -9.33 8.78 -14.80
N VAL A 153 -10.57 9.15 -14.47
CA VAL A 153 -11.41 9.98 -15.33
C VAL A 153 -10.81 11.38 -15.52
N VAL A 154 -10.28 11.98 -14.45
CA VAL A 154 -9.63 13.30 -14.47
C VAL A 154 -8.37 13.26 -15.34
N ALA A 155 -7.49 12.28 -15.13
CA ALA A 155 -6.29 12.10 -15.96
C ALA A 155 -6.64 11.97 -17.45
N TRP A 156 -7.66 11.18 -17.79
CA TRP A 156 -8.14 11.03 -19.15
C TRP A 156 -8.68 12.34 -19.74
N LYS A 157 -9.49 13.08 -18.97
CA LYS A 157 -10.07 14.36 -19.42
C LYS A 157 -9.02 15.47 -19.62
N MET A 158 -7.91 15.39 -18.93
CA MET A 158 -6.78 16.32 -19.12
C MET A 158 -6.04 16.10 -20.44
N GLN A 159 -6.41 15.07 -21.24
CA GLN A 159 -5.80 14.75 -22.54
C GLN A 159 -4.27 14.59 -22.46
N PRO A 160 -3.79 13.52 -21.79
CA PRO A 160 -2.38 13.28 -21.63
C PRO A 160 -1.68 13.12 -22.99
N ASP A 161 -0.44 13.57 -23.09
CA ASP A 161 0.41 13.27 -24.23
C ASP A 161 0.80 11.79 -24.19
N TRP A 162 0.06 11.01 -24.97
CA TRP A 162 0.25 9.55 -25.04
C TRP A 162 1.62 9.15 -25.59
N ALA A 163 2.26 10.00 -26.42
CA ALA A 163 3.60 9.75 -26.94
C ALA A 163 4.65 9.90 -25.82
N GLN A 164 4.53 10.94 -25.00
CA GLN A 164 5.38 11.12 -23.82
C GLN A 164 5.13 10.02 -22.78
N ALA A 165 3.88 9.64 -22.54
CA ALA A 165 3.55 8.55 -21.63
C ALA A 165 4.15 7.21 -22.10
N ALA A 166 4.06 6.91 -23.40
CA ALA A 166 4.68 5.71 -23.97
C ALA A 166 6.22 5.76 -23.88
N ALA A 167 6.85 6.91 -24.10
CA ALA A 167 8.28 7.09 -23.92
C ALA A 167 8.69 6.89 -22.45
N GLY A 168 7.83 7.28 -21.49
CA GLY A 168 8.05 7.08 -20.05
C GLY A 168 8.00 5.63 -19.58
N LEU A 169 7.60 4.68 -20.42
CA LEU A 169 7.70 3.24 -20.13
C LEU A 169 9.11 2.69 -20.35
N VAL A 170 10.01 3.47 -20.95
CA VAL A 170 11.41 3.08 -21.15
C VAL A 170 12.27 3.74 -20.06
N PRO A 171 13.07 2.94 -19.31
CA PRO A 171 13.96 3.51 -18.30
C PRO A 171 14.92 4.54 -18.90
N THR A 172 14.85 5.77 -18.41
CA THR A 172 15.75 6.86 -18.83
C THR A 172 16.31 7.55 -17.58
N LEU A 173 17.57 7.93 -17.63
CA LEU A 173 18.16 8.80 -16.63
C LEU A 173 18.07 10.25 -17.10
N PRO A 174 17.75 11.21 -16.20
CA PRO A 174 17.79 12.62 -16.57
C PRO A 174 19.21 12.98 -17.06
N SER A 175 19.30 13.73 -18.14
CA SER A 175 20.56 14.24 -18.69
C SER A 175 21.11 15.46 -17.91
N GLU A 176 20.44 15.84 -16.83
CA GLU A 176 20.69 17.03 -16.04
C GLU A 176 21.70 16.79 -14.90
N THR A 177 21.87 17.78 -14.02
CA THR A 177 22.82 17.81 -12.90
C THR A 177 22.76 16.57 -12.01
N SER A 178 23.87 16.29 -11.29
CA SER A 178 23.94 15.17 -10.32
C SER A 178 22.82 15.19 -9.27
N ASP A 179 22.41 16.39 -8.83
CA ASP A 179 21.36 16.54 -7.82
C ASP A 179 19.99 16.09 -8.35
N LYS A 180 19.66 16.43 -9.60
CA LYS A 180 18.43 15.95 -10.24
C LYS A 180 18.45 14.42 -10.48
N GLN A 181 19.63 13.85 -10.75
CA GLN A 181 19.78 12.40 -10.88
C GLN A 181 19.58 11.69 -9.53
N LEU A 182 20.10 12.25 -8.42
CA LEU A 182 19.86 11.73 -7.07
C LEU A 182 18.39 11.82 -6.70
N LEU A 183 17.74 12.96 -6.98
CA LEU A 183 16.33 13.16 -6.74
C LEU A 183 15.46 12.18 -7.55
N HIS A 184 15.78 11.97 -8.83
CA HIS A 184 15.12 10.98 -9.69
C HIS A 184 15.28 9.55 -9.12
N GLY A 185 16.49 9.21 -8.66
CA GLY A 185 16.76 7.93 -8.01
C GLY A 185 15.94 7.75 -6.71
N TYR A 186 15.85 8.80 -5.89
CA TYR A 186 15.01 8.80 -4.69
C TYR A 186 13.54 8.52 -5.02
N TYR A 187 12.96 9.24 -5.99
CA TYR A 187 11.58 9.02 -6.42
C TYR A 187 11.39 7.63 -7.03
N ALA A 188 12.35 7.12 -7.81
CA ALA A 188 12.27 5.76 -8.34
C ALA A 188 12.18 4.71 -7.22
N VAL A 189 13.01 4.84 -6.18
CA VAL A 189 12.98 3.94 -5.01
C VAL A 189 11.69 4.12 -4.21
N ALA A 190 11.25 5.36 -3.99
CA ALA A 190 10.01 5.65 -3.29
C ALA A 190 8.77 5.08 -4.02
N LEU A 191 8.71 5.20 -5.35
CA LEU A 191 7.62 4.66 -6.17
C LEU A 191 7.60 3.12 -6.15
N ILE A 192 8.77 2.44 -6.16
CA ILE A 192 8.80 0.98 -5.95
C ILE A 192 8.19 0.62 -4.60
N SER A 193 8.55 1.36 -3.56
CA SER A 193 8.07 1.11 -2.20
C SER A 193 6.58 1.36 -2.05
N SER A 194 6.06 2.44 -2.63
CA SER A 194 4.64 2.80 -2.53
C SER A 194 3.73 1.80 -3.27
N VAL A 195 4.25 1.09 -4.27
CA VAL A 195 3.51 0.08 -5.03
C VAL A 195 3.70 -1.32 -4.45
N MET A 196 4.88 -1.62 -3.85
CA MET A 196 5.23 -2.95 -3.33
C MET A 196 5.21 -2.97 -1.80
N LEU A 197 4.05 -2.73 -1.21
CA LEU A 197 3.91 -2.60 0.25
C LEU A 197 4.18 -3.94 0.98
N PRO A 198 5.06 -3.97 2.00
CA PRO A 198 5.42 -5.20 2.70
C PRO A 198 4.23 -5.88 3.38
N TYR A 199 3.36 -5.11 4.02
CA TYR A 199 2.22 -5.62 4.78
C TYR A 199 1.13 -6.22 3.88
N GLU A 200 0.98 -5.72 2.65
CA GLU A 200 -0.05 -6.17 1.70
C GLU A 200 0.01 -7.68 1.47
N THR A 201 1.20 -8.26 1.28
CA THR A 201 1.36 -9.68 1.02
C THR A 201 0.97 -10.56 2.22
N TYR A 202 1.24 -10.12 3.43
CA TYR A 202 0.88 -10.86 4.65
C TYR A 202 -0.62 -10.70 4.97
N PHE A 203 -1.15 -9.51 4.81
CA PHE A 203 -2.57 -9.24 4.99
C PHE A 203 -3.40 -10.05 3.99
N TYR A 204 -3.01 -10.04 2.71
CA TYR A 204 -3.64 -10.81 1.64
C TYR A 204 -3.65 -12.32 1.94
N ALA A 205 -2.52 -12.88 2.39
CA ALA A 205 -2.43 -14.28 2.80
C ALA A 205 -3.32 -14.59 4.01
N SER A 206 -3.41 -13.68 4.97
CA SER A 206 -4.28 -13.83 6.14
C SER A 206 -5.76 -13.84 5.73
N GLY A 207 -6.15 -12.98 4.79
CA GLY A 207 -7.47 -12.98 4.18
C GLY A 207 -7.80 -14.30 3.48
N ALA A 208 -6.86 -14.83 2.70
CA ALA A 208 -7.02 -16.12 2.02
C ALA A 208 -7.30 -17.28 3.00
N ILE A 209 -6.63 -17.29 4.16
CA ILE A 209 -6.89 -18.28 5.22
C ILE A 209 -8.30 -18.14 5.79
N GLU A 210 -8.74 -16.90 6.07
CA GLU A 210 -10.06 -16.66 6.64
C GLU A 210 -11.20 -16.94 5.67
N ASP A 211 -10.93 -16.78 4.37
CA ASP A 211 -11.84 -17.13 3.29
C ASP A 211 -11.77 -18.64 2.94
N HIS A 212 -10.99 -19.41 3.72
CA HIS A 212 -10.84 -20.86 3.60
C HIS A 212 -10.33 -21.32 2.23
N TRP A 213 -9.41 -20.58 1.63
CA TRP A 213 -8.82 -20.96 0.35
C TRP A 213 -8.08 -22.29 0.42
N THR A 214 -8.21 -23.04 -0.66
CA THR A 214 -7.59 -24.35 -0.88
C THR A 214 -6.74 -24.30 -2.16
N PRO A 215 -5.95 -25.34 -2.46
CA PRO A 215 -5.22 -25.40 -3.73
C PRO A 215 -6.10 -25.26 -5.00
N ARG A 216 -7.41 -25.51 -4.88
CA ARG A 216 -8.38 -25.31 -5.98
C ARG A 216 -8.62 -23.85 -6.30
N ASP A 217 -8.32 -22.95 -5.35
CA ASP A 217 -8.56 -21.51 -5.47
C ASP A 217 -7.33 -20.76 -6.01
N ILE A 218 -6.22 -21.47 -6.32
CA ILE A 218 -5.03 -20.87 -6.94
C ILE A 218 -5.34 -20.10 -8.25
N PRO A 219 -6.20 -20.59 -9.16
CA PRO A 219 -6.60 -19.81 -10.35
C PRO A 219 -7.35 -18.54 -9.97
N LEU A 220 -8.20 -18.58 -8.94
CA LEU A 220 -8.90 -17.42 -8.40
C LEU A 220 -7.90 -16.39 -7.84
N ASN A 221 -6.93 -16.84 -7.03
CA ASN A 221 -5.83 -16.01 -6.52
C ASN A 221 -5.15 -15.23 -7.65
N ARG A 222 -4.80 -15.89 -8.75
CA ARG A 222 -4.15 -15.25 -9.90
C ARG A 222 -5.01 -14.17 -10.54
N VAL A 223 -6.31 -14.41 -10.70
CA VAL A 223 -7.24 -13.42 -11.26
C VAL A 223 -7.35 -12.21 -10.36
N ILE A 224 -7.55 -12.41 -9.05
CA ILE A 224 -7.66 -11.32 -8.06
C ILE A 224 -6.39 -10.46 -8.06
N VAL A 225 -5.23 -11.09 -7.98
CA VAL A 225 -3.93 -10.41 -7.93
C VAL A 225 -3.67 -9.63 -9.22
N ILE A 226 -3.84 -10.25 -10.39
CA ILE A 226 -3.57 -9.58 -11.67
C ILE A 226 -4.53 -8.42 -11.88
N VAL A 227 -5.83 -8.63 -11.72
CA VAL A 227 -6.83 -7.60 -12.01
C VAL A 227 -6.81 -6.51 -10.94
N GLY A 228 -6.75 -6.88 -9.65
CA GLY A 228 -6.76 -5.91 -8.55
C GLY A 228 -5.54 -4.99 -8.60
N PHE A 229 -4.35 -5.56 -8.69
CA PHE A 229 -3.13 -4.76 -8.75
C PHE A 229 -2.94 -4.02 -10.09
N ALA A 230 -3.45 -4.54 -11.22
CA ALA A 230 -3.46 -3.77 -12.47
C ALA A 230 -4.34 -2.52 -12.38
N LEU A 231 -5.50 -2.60 -11.72
CA LEU A 231 -6.37 -1.44 -11.48
C LEU A 231 -5.71 -0.43 -10.54
N GLY A 232 -5.01 -0.90 -9.49
CA GLY A 232 -4.20 -0.05 -8.64
C GLY A 232 -3.08 0.65 -9.41
N GLY A 233 -2.30 -0.08 -10.20
CA GLY A 233 -1.26 0.49 -11.06
C GLY A 233 -1.79 1.48 -12.10
N LEU A 234 -3.00 1.27 -12.63
CA LEU A 234 -3.67 2.24 -13.50
C LEU A 234 -4.01 3.52 -12.73
N LEU A 235 -4.48 3.42 -11.50
CA LEU A 235 -4.73 4.58 -10.65
C LEU A 235 -3.43 5.33 -10.35
N ALA A 236 -2.36 4.63 -9.98
CA ALA A 236 -1.02 5.19 -9.76
C ALA A 236 -0.51 5.97 -10.98
N ALA A 237 -0.58 5.36 -12.17
CA ALA A 237 -0.22 6.02 -13.43
C ALA A 237 -1.10 7.26 -13.71
N SER A 238 -2.38 7.20 -13.34
CA SER A 238 -3.30 8.35 -13.48
C SER A 238 -2.94 9.49 -12.54
N LEU A 239 -2.57 9.19 -11.29
CA LEU A 239 -2.07 10.19 -10.33
C LEU A 239 -0.78 10.85 -10.83
N MET A 240 0.18 10.07 -11.37
CA MET A 240 1.37 10.60 -12.00
C MET A 240 1.04 11.51 -13.19
N SER A 241 0.08 11.12 -14.03
CA SER A 241 -0.39 11.92 -15.15
C SER A 241 -1.01 13.25 -14.69
N ILE A 242 -1.80 13.24 -13.61
CA ILE A 242 -2.36 14.47 -13.01
C ILE A 242 -1.24 15.35 -12.48
N GLY A 243 -0.25 14.78 -11.80
CA GLY A 243 0.94 15.51 -11.35
C GLY A 243 1.63 16.24 -12.49
N ASN A 244 1.86 15.55 -13.61
CA ASN A 244 2.46 16.14 -14.80
C ASN A 244 1.62 17.28 -15.41
N GLN A 245 0.30 17.09 -15.54
CA GLN A 245 -0.55 18.00 -16.28
C GLN A 245 -1.13 19.15 -15.44
N PHE A 246 -1.33 18.92 -14.15
CA PHE A 246 -1.95 19.91 -13.26
C PHE A 246 -0.93 20.60 -12.35
N LEU A 247 0.02 19.86 -11.76
CA LEU A 247 0.96 20.44 -10.79
C LEU A 247 2.21 21.02 -11.46
N ALA A 248 2.81 20.30 -12.42
CA ALA A 248 4.06 20.74 -13.08
C ALA A 248 3.96 22.14 -13.69
N PRO A 249 2.89 22.52 -14.44
CA PRO A 249 2.78 23.86 -15.00
C PRO A 249 2.66 24.97 -13.96
N GLN A 250 2.18 24.64 -12.75
CA GLN A 250 2.00 25.58 -11.65
C GLN A 250 3.16 25.59 -10.68
N GLN A 251 4.14 24.68 -10.86
CA GLN A 251 5.28 24.47 -9.95
C GLN A 251 4.83 24.19 -8.49
N ILE A 252 3.72 23.45 -8.35
CA ILE A 252 3.15 23.07 -7.05
C ILE A 252 3.54 21.63 -6.73
N GLU A 253 3.85 21.38 -5.46
CA GLU A 253 4.05 20.02 -4.95
C GLU A 253 2.74 19.47 -4.34
N ALA A 254 2.51 18.18 -4.51
CA ALA A 254 1.38 17.47 -3.89
C ALA A 254 1.70 17.17 -2.42
N GLY A 255 1.74 18.19 -1.59
CA GLY A 255 1.97 18.02 -0.15
C GLY A 255 0.73 17.65 0.64
N LEU A 256 -0.45 17.98 0.14
CA LEU A 256 -1.71 17.81 0.85
C LEU A 256 -2.75 17.09 -0.03
N PRO A 257 -3.61 16.25 0.57
CA PRO A 257 -4.73 15.61 -0.14
C PRO A 257 -5.65 16.63 -0.85
N GLY A 258 -5.75 17.84 -0.33
CA GLY A 258 -6.52 18.93 -0.93
C GLY A 258 -6.04 19.30 -2.34
N THR A 259 -4.75 19.21 -2.62
CA THR A 259 -4.18 19.49 -3.95
C THR A 259 -4.69 18.47 -4.99
N ALA A 260 -4.77 17.20 -4.60
CA ALA A 260 -5.36 16.17 -5.45
C ALA A 260 -6.88 16.43 -5.68
N ALA A 261 -7.61 16.82 -4.64
CA ALA A 261 -9.03 17.14 -4.77
C ALA A 261 -9.28 18.35 -5.70
N LEU A 262 -8.40 19.36 -5.67
CA LEU A 262 -8.46 20.52 -6.57
C LEU A 262 -8.23 20.12 -8.03
N SER A 263 -7.36 19.15 -8.31
CA SER A 263 -7.18 18.63 -9.68
C SER A 263 -8.49 18.04 -10.23
N ALA A 264 -9.20 17.29 -9.40
CA ALA A 264 -10.50 16.73 -9.77
C ALA A 264 -11.57 17.84 -9.95
N ALA A 265 -11.54 18.85 -9.08
CA ALA A 265 -12.43 19.99 -9.20
C ALA A 265 -12.22 20.79 -10.48
N SER A 266 -10.98 20.92 -10.95
CA SER A 266 -10.64 21.65 -12.20
C SER A 266 -11.29 21.04 -13.43
N GLN A 267 -11.49 19.72 -13.47
CA GLN A 267 -12.02 18.98 -14.61
C GLN A 267 -13.51 18.63 -14.49
N LEU A 268 -14.01 18.43 -13.29
CA LEU A 268 -15.36 17.90 -13.01
C LEU A 268 -16.18 18.84 -12.09
N GLY A 269 -15.63 20.02 -11.77
CA GLY A 269 -16.28 20.98 -10.90
C GLY A 269 -16.54 20.45 -9.48
N ARG A 270 -17.63 20.88 -8.86
CA ARG A 270 -17.98 20.47 -7.48
C ARG A 270 -18.16 18.96 -7.33
N ALA A 271 -18.68 18.28 -8.34
CA ALA A 271 -18.85 16.82 -8.28
C ALA A 271 -17.50 16.12 -8.20
N GLY A 272 -16.52 16.53 -8.99
CA GLY A 272 -15.15 16.01 -8.94
C GLY A 272 -14.50 16.22 -7.56
N LEU A 273 -14.68 17.41 -6.97
CA LEU A 273 -14.20 17.71 -5.62
C LEU A 273 -14.73 16.72 -4.59
N TRP A 274 -16.06 16.56 -4.52
CA TRP A 274 -16.67 15.68 -3.53
C TRP A 274 -16.38 14.20 -3.76
N LEU A 275 -16.31 13.76 -5.01
CA LEU A 275 -15.91 12.38 -5.33
C LEU A 275 -14.47 12.12 -4.93
N ALA A 276 -13.54 13.03 -5.22
CA ALA A 276 -12.13 12.89 -4.85
C ALA A 276 -11.97 12.90 -3.32
N MET A 277 -12.58 13.84 -2.61
CA MET A 277 -12.50 13.92 -1.15
C MET A 277 -13.12 12.69 -0.48
N GLY A 278 -14.30 12.26 -0.93
CA GLY A 278 -14.95 11.06 -0.43
C GLY A 278 -14.12 9.80 -0.71
N GLY A 279 -13.61 9.66 -1.93
CA GLY A 279 -12.74 8.56 -2.32
C GLY A 279 -11.48 8.48 -1.46
N MET A 280 -10.78 9.60 -1.31
CA MET A 280 -9.58 9.69 -0.47
C MET A 280 -9.89 9.37 1.00
N PHE A 281 -11.00 9.88 1.55
CA PHE A 281 -11.38 9.57 2.93
C PHE A 281 -11.57 8.07 3.15
N PHE A 282 -12.33 7.40 2.29
CA PHE A 282 -12.56 5.97 2.43
C PHE A 282 -11.32 5.13 2.13
N ALA A 283 -10.48 5.58 1.21
CA ALA A 283 -9.19 4.96 0.91
C ALA A 283 -8.25 5.04 2.13
N PHE A 284 -7.99 6.23 2.66
CA PHE A 284 -7.12 6.43 3.82
C PHE A 284 -7.64 5.74 5.07
N ALA A 285 -8.95 5.79 5.32
CA ALA A 285 -9.54 5.08 6.45
C ALA A 285 -9.48 3.56 6.25
N GLY A 286 -9.65 3.07 5.03
CA GLY A 286 -9.45 1.67 4.68
C GLY A 286 -8.00 1.23 4.92
N ALA A 287 -7.02 1.99 4.43
CA ALA A 287 -5.59 1.72 4.61
C ALA A 287 -5.17 1.78 6.10
N ALA A 288 -5.70 2.73 6.89
CA ALA A 288 -5.46 2.78 8.33
C ALA A 288 -6.01 1.53 9.06
N ILE A 289 -7.19 1.06 8.69
CA ILE A 289 -7.78 -0.17 9.23
C ILE A 289 -6.94 -1.39 8.83
N GLU A 290 -6.56 -1.45 7.56
CA GLU A 290 -5.79 -2.56 7.00
C GLU A 290 -4.41 -2.68 7.66
N THR A 291 -3.67 -1.59 7.78
CA THR A 291 -2.34 -1.58 8.42
C THR A 291 -2.40 -1.91 9.90
N ALA A 292 -3.39 -1.39 10.64
CA ALA A 292 -3.58 -1.74 12.04
C ALA A 292 -3.93 -3.23 12.21
N MET A 293 -4.80 -3.78 11.36
CA MET A 293 -5.16 -5.19 11.38
C MET A 293 -4.02 -6.10 10.90
N SER A 294 -3.26 -5.70 9.86
CA SER A 294 -2.10 -6.46 9.37
C SER A 294 -1.07 -6.65 10.47
N SER A 295 -0.72 -5.59 11.19
CA SER A 295 0.16 -5.68 12.37
C SER A 295 -0.39 -6.64 13.42
N ALA A 296 -1.69 -6.59 13.70
CA ALA A 296 -2.32 -7.48 14.68
C ALA A 296 -2.32 -8.95 14.21
N TYR A 297 -2.53 -9.20 12.91
CA TYR A 297 -2.40 -10.52 12.30
C TYR A 297 -0.98 -11.07 12.49
N ASP A 298 0.03 -10.31 12.12
CA ASP A 298 1.43 -10.71 12.20
C ASP A 298 1.83 -11.06 13.65
N ILE A 299 1.45 -10.20 14.61
CA ILE A 299 1.69 -10.42 16.03
C ILE A 299 0.97 -11.68 16.51
N ALA A 300 -0.34 -11.81 16.24
CA ALA A 300 -1.13 -12.93 16.74
C ALA A 300 -0.69 -14.26 16.11
N GLN A 301 -0.37 -14.26 14.82
CA GLN A 301 0.15 -15.43 14.11
C GLN A 301 1.52 -15.84 14.64
N PHE A 302 2.42 -14.89 14.88
CA PHE A 302 3.74 -15.18 15.43
C PHE A 302 3.67 -15.82 16.83
N PHE A 303 2.80 -15.29 17.70
CA PHE A 303 2.65 -15.81 19.07
C PHE A 303 1.63 -16.97 19.19
N GLY A 304 0.96 -17.35 18.09
CA GLY A 304 -0.05 -18.42 18.09
C GLY A 304 -1.33 -18.04 18.86
N TRP A 305 -1.68 -16.75 18.90
CA TRP A 305 -2.92 -16.30 19.53
C TRP A 305 -4.13 -16.52 18.62
N PRO A 306 -5.34 -16.64 19.17
CA PRO A 306 -6.55 -16.57 18.37
C PRO A 306 -6.64 -15.23 17.64
N TRP A 307 -6.89 -15.28 16.32
CA TRP A 307 -7.00 -14.10 15.47
C TRP A 307 -8.11 -14.27 14.44
N GLY A 308 -8.49 -13.20 13.78
CA GLY A 308 -9.42 -13.24 12.64
C GLY A 308 -10.38 -12.06 12.59
N LYS A 309 -10.57 -11.57 11.36
CA LYS A 309 -11.49 -10.47 11.02
C LYS A 309 -12.97 -10.79 11.29
N PHE A 310 -13.31 -12.08 11.33
CA PHE A 310 -14.68 -12.54 11.61
C PHE A 310 -14.92 -12.90 13.09
N ARG A 311 -13.92 -12.71 13.95
CA ARG A 311 -14.05 -12.97 15.38
C ARG A 311 -14.39 -11.70 16.12
N ALA A 312 -15.44 -11.75 16.98
CA ALA A 312 -15.72 -10.64 17.87
C ALA A 312 -14.51 -10.37 18.79
N PRO A 313 -14.23 -9.10 19.17
CA PRO A 313 -13.10 -8.74 20.03
C PRO A 313 -13.00 -9.54 21.33
N ARG A 314 -14.16 -9.88 21.92
CA ARG A 314 -14.25 -10.73 23.12
C ARG A 314 -13.72 -12.16 22.93
N ASN A 315 -13.74 -12.68 21.69
CA ASN A 315 -13.31 -14.04 21.36
C ASN A 315 -11.83 -14.08 20.93
N ALA A 316 -11.22 -12.92 20.64
CA ALA A 316 -9.81 -12.75 20.31
C ALA A 316 -9.26 -11.46 20.96
N PRO A 317 -9.26 -11.35 22.32
CA PRO A 317 -8.96 -10.08 22.98
C PRO A 317 -7.54 -9.57 22.77
N ARG A 318 -6.57 -10.48 22.65
CA ARG A 318 -5.17 -10.10 22.37
C ARG A 318 -5.00 -9.54 20.96
N PHE A 319 -5.68 -10.12 19.98
CA PHE A 319 -5.72 -9.61 18.61
C PHE A 319 -6.41 -8.23 18.58
N ALA A 320 -7.55 -8.09 19.28
CA ALA A 320 -8.26 -6.82 19.38
C ALA A 320 -7.40 -5.73 20.05
N LEU A 321 -6.70 -6.08 21.12
CA LEU A 321 -5.79 -5.15 21.80
C LEU A 321 -4.62 -4.74 20.89
N ALA A 322 -4.07 -5.66 20.08
CA ALA A 322 -2.94 -5.38 19.20
C ALA A 322 -3.29 -4.30 18.16
N TRP A 323 -4.39 -4.43 17.40
CA TRP A 323 -4.76 -3.39 16.43
C TRP A 323 -5.16 -2.07 17.11
N ALA A 324 -5.78 -2.12 18.29
CA ALA A 324 -6.12 -0.91 19.01
C ALA A 324 -4.86 -0.15 19.49
N ILE A 325 -3.86 -0.87 19.98
CA ILE A 325 -2.56 -0.29 20.36
C ILE A 325 -1.88 0.36 19.15
N VAL A 326 -1.88 -0.30 17.99
CA VAL A 326 -1.28 0.27 16.77
C VAL A 326 -1.95 1.58 16.40
N LEU A 327 -3.29 1.66 16.39
CA LEU A 327 -4.03 2.90 16.12
C LEU A 327 -3.69 4.02 17.12
N VAL A 328 -3.63 3.69 18.42
CA VAL A 328 -3.27 4.66 19.47
C VAL A 328 -1.84 5.15 19.29
N LEU A 329 -0.88 4.24 19.11
CA LEU A 329 0.53 4.60 18.92
C LEU A 329 0.74 5.39 17.64
N ALA A 330 0.10 5.01 16.54
CA ALA A 330 0.12 5.74 15.27
C ALA A 330 -0.39 7.18 15.44
N THR A 331 -1.51 7.36 16.14
CA THR A 331 -2.03 8.69 16.45
C THR A 331 -1.08 9.49 17.33
N LEU A 332 -0.45 8.86 18.33
CA LEU A 332 0.53 9.53 19.20
C LEU A 332 1.76 10.00 18.41
N VAL A 333 2.23 9.21 17.43
CA VAL A 333 3.34 9.63 16.55
C VAL A 333 3.00 10.94 15.86
N VAL A 334 1.83 11.05 15.25
CA VAL A 334 1.42 12.29 14.54
C VAL A 334 1.15 13.44 15.53
N MET A 335 0.64 13.15 16.72
CA MET A 335 0.41 14.15 17.76
C MET A 335 1.69 14.78 18.33
N THR A 336 2.85 14.19 18.13
CA THR A 336 4.14 14.80 18.52
C THR A 336 4.43 16.11 17.78
N GLY A 337 3.69 16.38 16.69
CA GLY A 337 3.87 17.57 15.87
C GLY A 337 4.82 17.36 14.70
N VAL A 338 5.20 16.11 14.41
CA VAL A 338 5.89 15.76 13.15
C VAL A 338 4.98 16.10 11.99
N ASP A 339 5.56 16.71 10.95
CA ASP A 339 4.83 17.03 9.72
C ASP A 339 4.23 15.74 9.12
N PRO A 340 2.94 15.69 8.81
CA PRO A 340 2.31 14.52 8.21
C PRO A 340 3.01 14.03 6.93
N ILE A 341 3.53 14.96 6.12
CA ILE A 341 4.28 14.63 4.90
C ILE A 341 5.57 13.89 5.23
N GLN A 342 6.30 14.33 6.27
CA GLN A 342 7.51 13.62 6.74
C GLN A 342 7.18 12.22 7.24
N VAL A 343 6.04 12.02 7.89
CA VAL A 343 5.59 10.67 8.31
C VAL A 343 5.38 9.78 7.09
N VAL A 344 4.77 10.30 6.02
CA VAL A 344 4.61 9.58 4.74
C VAL A 344 5.98 9.21 4.15
N GLU A 345 6.92 10.17 4.09
CA GLU A 345 8.27 9.94 3.57
C GLU A 345 9.00 8.85 4.35
N TYR A 346 8.97 8.93 5.68
CA TYR A 346 9.57 7.92 6.54
C TYR A 346 8.91 6.55 6.37
N SER A 347 7.58 6.50 6.30
CA SER A 347 6.85 5.25 6.06
C SER A 347 7.33 4.56 4.78
N ILE A 348 7.43 5.30 3.68
CA ILE A 348 7.84 4.76 2.38
C ILE A 348 9.30 4.30 2.39
N VAL A 349 10.22 5.09 2.96
CA VAL A 349 11.64 4.71 3.03
C VAL A 349 11.83 3.48 3.93
N PHE A 350 11.18 3.44 5.09
CA PHE A 350 11.23 2.25 5.96
C PHE A 350 10.60 1.03 5.29
N SER A 351 9.52 1.22 4.53
CA SER A 351 8.89 0.13 3.77
C SER A 351 9.87 -0.51 2.80
N VAL A 352 10.59 0.27 1.97
CA VAL A 352 11.55 -0.31 1.02
C VAL A 352 12.71 -1.02 1.71
N VAL A 353 13.21 -0.48 2.82
CA VAL A 353 14.30 -1.10 3.59
C VAL A 353 13.89 -2.49 4.12
N ILE A 354 12.60 -2.67 4.41
CA ILE A 354 12.07 -3.91 4.99
C ILE A 354 11.60 -4.91 3.93
N LEU A 355 11.37 -4.49 2.67
CA LEU A 355 10.95 -5.38 1.59
C LEU A 355 11.78 -6.66 1.47
N PRO A 356 13.12 -6.65 1.53
CA PRO A 356 13.90 -7.89 1.46
C PRO A 356 13.58 -8.87 2.59
N LEU A 357 13.31 -8.38 3.81
CA LEU A 357 12.94 -9.22 4.97
C LEU A 357 11.56 -9.85 4.78
N THR A 358 10.66 -9.19 4.08
CA THR A 358 9.31 -9.70 3.78
C THR A 358 9.35 -10.72 2.65
N TYR A 359 10.07 -10.43 1.57
CA TYR A 359 9.99 -11.21 0.33
C TYR A 359 10.96 -12.39 0.28
N PHE A 360 12.09 -12.31 0.97
CA PHE A 360 13.02 -13.46 1.07
C PHE A 360 12.34 -14.71 1.62
N PRO A 361 11.62 -14.68 2.76
CA PRO A 361 10.93 -15.86 3.27
C PRO A 361 9.88 -16.40 2.29
N LEU A 362 9.13 -15.53 1.59
CA LEU A 362 8.17 -15.96 0.58
C LEU A 362 8.84 -16.74 -0.55
N MET A 363 9.99 -16.25 -1.04
CA MET A 363 10.76 -16.94 -2.07
C MET A 363 11.33 -18.26 -1.59
N ALA A 364 11.85 -18.31 -0.36
CA ALA A 364 12.38 -19.53 0.23
C ALA A 364 11.30 -20.61 0.38
N ILE A 365 10.13 -20.22 0.95
CA ILE A 365 9.00 -21.13 1.18
C ILE A 365 8.40 -21.63 -0.14
N SER A 366 8.20 -20.74 -1.11
CA SER A 366 7.55 -21.09 -2.39
C SER A 366 8.35 -22.08 -3.26
N ARG A 367 9.63 -22.27 -2.97
CA ARG A 367 10.52 -23.23 -3.64
C ARG A 367 10.67 -24.55 -2.88
N ASP A 368 10.22 -24.63 -1.65
CA ASP A 368 10.38 -25.81 -0.80
C ASP A 368 9.33 -26.88 -1.16
N PRO A 369 9.74 -28.03 -1.74
CA PRO A 369 8.80 -29.11 -2.09
C PRO A 369 8.11 -29.73 -0.86
N ASP A 370 8.76 -29.71 0.31
CA ASP A 370 8.18 -30.23 1.55
C ASP A 370 7.02 -29.36 2.06
N VAL A 371 7.02 -28.07 1.64
CA VAL A 371 5.97 -27.10 1.99
C VAL A 371 4.90 -27.05 0.92
N MET A 372 5.31 -26.91 -0.35
CA MET A 372 4.43 -26.59 -1.47
C MET A 372 4.01 -27.82 -2.30
N GLY A 373 4.65 -28.96 -2.13
CA GLY A 373 4.38 -30.17 -2.89
C GLY A 373 4.46 -29.91 -4.39
N VAL A 374 3.40 -30.23 -5.13
CA VAL A 374 3.29 -30.00 -6.59
C VAL A 374 3.09 -28.54 -6.98
N HIS A 375 2.88 -27.66 -6.00
CA HIS A 375 2.58 -26.22 -6.19
C HIS A 375 3.82 -25.33 -5.98
N VAL A 376 5.04 -25.89 -6.02
CA VAL A 376 6.29 -25.12 -6.01
C VAL A 376 6.35 -24.12 -7.15
N ASN A 377 7.18 -23.08 -7.00
CA ASN A 377 7.41 -22.11 -8.06
C ASN A 377 7.85 -22.78 -9.36
N GLY A 378 7.14 -22.49 -10.44
CA GLY A 378 7.63 -22.80 -11.79
C GLY A 378 8.83 -21.92 -12.18
N PRO A 379 9.50 -22.21 -13.31
CA PRO A 379 10.70 -21.48 -13.74
C PRO A 379 10.47 -19.97 -13.86
N ILE A 380 9.34 -19.56 -14.44
CA ILE A 380 9.00 -18.14 -14.64
C ILE A 380 8.82 -17.43 -13.31
N ALA A 381 7.95 -17.94 -12.42
CA ALA A 381 7.72 -17.35 -11.10
C ALA A 381 9.00 -17.27 -10.26
N ASN A 382 9.85 -18.30 -10.38
CA ASN A 382 11.13 -18.34 -9.68
C ASN A 382 12.12 -17.27 -10.23
N THR A 383 12.26 -17.17 -11.55
CA THR A 383 13.16 -16.17 -12.16
C THR A 383 12.69 -14.76 -11.87
N LEU A 384 11.40 -14.47 -12.07
CA LEU A 384 10.84 -13.16 -11.77
C LEU A 384 10.96 -12.81 -10.27
N GLY A 385 10.58 -13.73 -9.39
CA GLY A 385 10.66 -13.49 -7.95
C GLY A 385 12.08 -13.17 -7.48
N TRP A 386 13.11 -13.90 -7.97
CA TRP A 386 14.50 -13.59 -7.63
C TRP A 386 15.02 -12.31 -8.29
N ALA A 387 14.62 -12.01 -9.52
CA ALA A 387 14.95 -10.75 -10.17
C ALA A 387 14.39 -9.56 -9.38
N TYR A 388 13.12 -9.62 -8.97
CA TYR A 388 12.52 -8.61 -8.10
C TYR A 388 13.17 -8.56 -6.71
N PHE A 389 13.53 -9.71 -6.14
CA PHE A 389 14.22 -9.73 -4.86
C PHE A 389 15.58 -9.00 -4.93
N VAL A 390 16.34 -9.18 -5.99
CA VAL A 390 17.60 -8.44 -6.21
C VAL A 390 17.31 -6.95 -6.37
N LEU A 391 16.32 -6.59 -7.18
CA LEU A 391 15.92 -5.21 -7.41
C LEU A 391 15.57 -4.49 -6.10
N ILE A 392 14.66 -5.07 -5.29
CA ILE A 392 14.25 -4.48 -4.02
C ILE A 392 15.39 -4.44 -2.99
N THR A 393 16.31 -5.41 -3.04
CA THR A 393 17.49 -5.38 -2.17
C THR A 393 18.41 -4.22 -2.52
N ILE A 394 18.63 -3.96 -3.81
CA ILE A 394 19.37 -2.78 -4.25
C ILE A 394 18.63 -1.51 -3.82
N ALA A 395 17.32 -1.42 -4.05
CA ALA A 395 16.50 -0.28 -3.63
C ALA A 395 16.58 -0.05 -2.11
N ALA A 396 16.53 -1.11 -1.30
CA ALA A 396 16.65 -1.03 0.16
C ALA A 396 18.01 -0.48 0.63
N ILE A 397 19.11 -0.88 -0.05
CA ILE A 397 20.46 -0.41 0.28
C ILE A 397 20.61 1.09 -0.01
N VAL A 398 20.06 1.56 -1.12
CA VAL A 398 20.25 2.96 -1.56
C VAL A 398 19.19 3.91 -0.97
N ALA A 399 18.11 3.41 -0.38
CA ALA A 399 16.99 4.21 0.11
C ALA A 399 17.41 5.24 1.17
N ILE A 400 18.12 4.80 2.22
CA ILE A 400 18.56 5.69 3.29
C ILE A 400 19.60 6.72 2.80
N PRO A 401 20.66 6.34 2.06
CA PRO A 401 21.54 7.31 1.42
C PRO A 401 20.80 8.34 0.56
N LEU A 402 19.86 7.91 -0.28
CA LEU A 402 19.08 8.82 -1.12
C LEU A 402 18.20 9.76 -0.29
N LEU A 403 17.52 9.26 0.74
CA LEU A 403 16.71 10.09 1.66
C LEU A 403 17.56 11.24 2.25
N VAL A 404 18.77 10.92 2.73
CA VAL A 404 19.66 11.90 3.37
C VAL A 404 20.19 12.91 2.34
N LEU A 405 20.67 12.43 1.18
CA LEU A 405 21.27 13.27 0.15
C LEU A 405 20.26 14.19 -0.55
N THR A 406 18.99 13.76 -0.64
CA THR A 406 17.93 14.55 -1.28
C THR A 406 17.07 15.32 -0.27
N HIS A 407 17.44 15.32 1.01
CA HIS A 407 16.64 15.95 2.08
C HIS A 407 15.14 15.53 2.05
N GLY A 408 14.87 14.23 1.85
CA GLY A 408 13.49 13.73 1.75
C GLY A 408 12.82 14.08 0.41
N GLY A 409 13.56 14.31 -0.65
CA GLY A 409 12.99 14.66 -1.95
C GLY A 409 12.66 16.14 -2.13
N GLN A 410 13.12 16.99 -1.21
CA GLN A 410 12.92 18.46 -1.23
C GLN A 410 14.12 19.21 -1.89
N GLY A 411 15.11 18.48 -2.37
CA GLY A 411 16.33 19.01 -3.01
C GLY A 411 16.13 19.49 -4.46
#